data_f331160a57a86ed9214a6396f27ac214
#
_entry.id   f331160a57a86ed9214a6396f27ac214
#
_cell.length_a   1.000
_cell.length_b   1.000
_cell.length_c   1.000
_cell.angle_alpha   90.00
_cell.angle_beta   90.00
_cell.angle_gamma   90.00
#
_symmetry.space_group_name_H-M   'P 1'
#
loop_
_entity.id
_entity.type
_entity.pdbx_description
1 polymer ?
#
loop_
_entity_poly.entity_id
_entity_poly.type
_entity_poly.pdbx_seq_one_letter_code
_entity_poly.pdbx_strand_id
1 'polypeptide(L)'
;ASDMGVELELVPTDWKSIVAGITADKYDISTSASLSPKRALVSGYTNSYFKLATVPLTLKKNLDQFQSWDDINQSNVVVAVTLGTTQEMQAKTYFPDAQIKAIESPARDFQEVLAGRADAHITSNVEAATLVETYPELAIVPVEEPKSPTPLAWLIDQDDQVWINYINHWIELKKAQGFFDGLMNKWNLKSL
;
A
#
# COMPACT_ATOMS: atom_id res chain seq x y z
N ALA A 1 7.34 -20.12 -5.17
CA ALA A 1 8.06 -21.18 -4.45
C ALA A 1 7.51 -22.56 -4.83
N SER A 2 6.24 -22.87 -4.55
CA SER A 2 5.67 -24.20 -4.82
C SER A 2 5.83 -24.64 -6.29
N ASP A 3 5.48 -23.80 -7.24
CA ASP A 3 5.57 -24.13 -8.67
C ASP A 3 7.01 -24.23 -9.18
N MET A 4 7.99 -23.72 -8.42
CA MET A 4 9.43 -23.86 -8.71
C MET A 4 10.08 -25.04 -7.96
N GLY A 5 9.39 -25.64 -7.01
CA GLY A 5 9.94 -26.68 -6.14
C GLY A 5 11.03 -26.17 -5.19
N VAL A 6 10.96 -24.91 -4.77
CA VAL A 6 11.90 -24.30 -3.83
C VAL A 6 11.22 -23.93 -2.52
N GLU A 7 11.99 -23.83 -1.45
CA GLU A 7 11.52 -23.35 -0.17
C GLU A 7 11.38 -21.82 -0.19
N LEU A 8 10.39 -21.30 0.54
CA LEU A 8 10.17 -19.86 0.71
C LEU A 8 10.79 -19.42 2.03
N GLU A 9 11.74 -18.50 1.95
CA GLU A 9 12.24 -17.76 3.10
C GLU A 9 11.60 -16.37 3.17
N LEU A 10 11.05 -16.01 4.33
CA LEU A 10 10.47 -14.70 4.57
C LEU A 10 11.48 -13.80 5.30
N VAL A 11 11.96 -12.77 4.62
CA VAL A 11 12.91 -11.79 5.16
C VAL A 11 12.15 -10.53 5.58
N PRO A 12 12.13 -10.19 6.88
CA PRO A 12 11.47 -8.97 7.35
C PRO A 12 12.15 -7.71 6.79
N THR A 13 11.34 -6.75 6.35
CA THR A 13 11.79 -5.45 5.88
C THR A 13 10.76 -4.39 6.19
N ASP A 14 11.07 -3.13 5.92
CA ASP A 14 10.14 -1.99 6.00
C ASP A 14 10.05 -1.24 4.67
N TRP A 15 9.06 -0.38 4.54
CA TRP A 15 8.81 0.37 3.31
C TRP A 15 9.95 1.33 2.91
N LYS A 16 10.69 1.85 3.89
CA LYS A 16 11.83 2.72 3.68
C LYS A 16 13.01 1.97 3.06
N SER A 17 13.18 0.70 3.44
CA SER A 17 14.32 -0.16 3.08
C SER A 17 14.03 -1.14 1.95
N ILE A 18 12.78 -1.25 1.48
CA ILE A 18 12.34 -2.30 0.56
C ILE A 18 13.15 -2.33 -0.76
N VAL A 19 13.48 -1.18 -1.33
CA VAL A 19 14.29 -1.10 -2.56
C VAL A 19 15.75 -1.42 -2.27
N ALA A 20 16.30 -0.85 -1.18
CA ALA A 20 17.68 -1.10 -0.79
C ALA A 20 17.94 -2.58 -0.47
N GLY A 21 16.95 -3.30 0.02
CA GLY A 21 17.05 -4.73 0.26
C GLY A 21 17.19 -5.56 -1.02
N ILE A 22 16.45 -5.21 -2.09
CA ILE A 22 16.58 -5.80 -3.42
C ILE A 22 17.98 -5.51 -3.98
N THR A 23 18.40 -4.24 -4.03
CA THR A 23 19.68 -3.85 -4.63
C THR A 23 20.91 -4.33 -3.86
N ALA A 24 20.73 -4.70 -2.59
CA ALA A 24 21.78 -5.28 -1.74
C ALA A 24 21.71 -6.80 -1.63
N ASP A 25 20.89 -7.46 -2.47
CA ASP A 25 20.75 -8.92 -2.54
C ASP A 25 20.40 -9.54 -1.18
N LYS A 26 19.55 -8.85 -0.39
CA LYS A 26 19.04 -9.37 0.88
C LYS A 26 17.83 -10.30 0.70
N TYR A 27 17.12 -10.14 -0.40
CA TYR A 27 16.01 -10.98 -0.83
C TYR A 27 15.79 -10.84 -2.34
N ASP A 28 15.36 -11.90 -2.99
CA ASP A 28 15.22 -12.00 -4.44
C ASP A 28 14.02 -11.21 -5.00
N ILE A 29 12.98 -11.03 -4.16
CA ILE A 29 11.72 -10.44 -4.56
C ILE A 29 11.02 -9.81 -3.35
N SER A 30 10.43 -8.65 -3.54
CA SER A 30 9.49 -8.11 -2.56
C SER A 30 8.06 -8.35 -3.02
N THR A 31 7.15 -8.52 -2.09
CA THR A 31 5.73 -8.63 -2.41
C THR A 31 5.03 -7.28 -2.31
N SER A 32 3.94 -7.11 -3.07
CA SER A 32 2.92 -6.06 -2.87
C SER A 32 3.43 -4.61 -2.92
N ALA A 33 4.38 -4.31 -3.80
CA ALA A 33 4.86 -2.95 -3.99
C ALA A 33 3.98 -2.17 -4.99
N SER A 34 3.51 -0.98 -4.61
CA SER A 34 2.88 -0.05 -5.54
C SER A 34 3.86 0.36 -6.64
N LEU A 35 3.40 0.39 -7.89
CA LEU A 35 4.18 0.94 -8.99
C LEU A 35 4.53 2.39 -8.68
N SER A 36 5.81 2.71 -8.76
CA SER A 36 6.36 4.04 -8.51
C SER A 36 7.47 4.33 -9.50
N PRO A 37 7.37 5.40 -10.31
CA PRO A 37 8.44 5.80 -11.21
C PRO A 37 9.78 6.00 -10.49
N LYS A 38 9.74 6.53 -9.26
CA LYS A 38 10.95 6.74 -8.44
C LYS A 38 11.64 5.42 -8.08
N ARG A 39 10.87 4.39 -7.72
CA ARG A 39 11.42 3.04 -7.44
C ARG A 39 11.90 2.36 -8.70
N ALA A 40 11.19 2.55 -9.82
CA ALA A 40 11.53 1.97 -11.11
C ALA A 40 12.86 2.48 -11.72
N LEU A 41 13.41 3.58 -11.20
CA LEU A 41 14.75 4.06 -11.59
C LEU A 41 15.89 3.18 -11.07
N VAL A 42 15.64 2.42 -10.00
CA VAL A 42 16.69 1.69 -9.27
C VAL A 42 16.31 0.25 -8.93
N SER A 43 15.16 -0.22 -9.39
CA SER A 43 14.69 -1.59 -9.18
C SER A 43 13.74 -2.00 -10.30
N GLY A 44 13.76 -3.26 -10.68
CA GLY A 44 12.81 -3.85 -11.62
C GLY A 44 11.44 -4.07 -10.99
N TYR A 45 10.43 -4.14 -11.85
CA TYR A 45 9.07 -4.52 -11.49
C TYR A 45 8.57 -5.65 -12.37
N THR A 46 7.77 -6.53 -11.79
CA THR A 46 6.97 -7.48 -12.56
C THR A 46 5.76 -6.81 -13.21
N ASN A 47 5.04 -7.55 -14.05
CA ASN A 47 3.67 -7.18 -14.41
C ASN A 47 2.80 -7.04 -13.15
N SER A 48 1.86 -6.13 -13.17
CA SER A 48 0.93 -5.96 -12.06
C SER A 48 -0.06 -7.14 -11.99
N TYR A 49 -0.41 -7.50 -10.77
CA TYR A 49 -1.37 -8.59 -10.52
C TYR A 49 -2.61 -8.14 -9.75
N PHE A 50 -2.59 -6.93 -9.21
CA PHE A 50 -3.69 -6.34 -8.46
C PHE A 50 -3.70 -4.81 -8.61
N LYS A 51 -4.78 -4.15 -8.19
CA LYS A 51 -4.90 -2.70 -8.21
C LYS A 51 -5.47 -2.20 -6.89
N LEU A 52 -4.83 -1.20 -6.32
CA LEU A 52 -5.29 -0.50 -5.13
C LEU A 52 -5.72 0.91 -5.49
N ALA A 53 -6.48 1.54 -4.58
CA ALA A 53 -6.62 3.00 -4.53
C ALA A 53 -6.41 3.48 -3.10
N THR A 54 -6.14 4.76 -2.96
CA THR A 54 -5.94 5.41 -1.67
C THR A 54 -7.25 5.97 -1.15
N VAL A 55 -7.53 5.69 0.12
CA VAL A 55 -8.69 6.19 0.86
C VAL A 55 -8.24 6.75 2.21
N PRO A 56 -8.95 7.75 2.74
CA PRO A 56 -8.68 8.28 4.07
C PRO A 56 -9.48 7.53 5.14
N LEU A 57 -8.87 7.34 6.31
CA LEU A 57 -9.51 6.85 7.52
C LEU A 57 -9.43 7.91 8.62
N THR A 58 -10.45 7.92 9.47
CA THR A 58 -10.51 8.73 10.68
C THR A 58 -11.15 7.96 11.82
N LEU A 59 -11.23 8.54 13.01
CA LEU A 59 -12.09 8.01 14.05
C LEU A 59 -13.55 8.14 13.66
N LYS A 60 -14.36 7.13 13.92
CA LYS A 60 -15.80 7.10 13.61
C LYS A 60 -16.54 8.31 14.18
N LYS A 61 -16.14 8.78 15.36
CA LYS A 61 -16.71 9.98 16.01
C LYS A 61 -16.41 11.29 15.27
N ASN A 62 -15.44 11.30 14.37
CA ASN A 62 -15.02 12.49 13.60
C ASN A 62 -15.62 12.51 12.19
N LEU A 63 -16.44 11.52 11.81
CA LEU A 63 -17.05 11.47 10.48
C LEU A 63 -17.88 12.71 10.15
N ASP A 64 -18.51 13.36 11.14
CA ASP A 64 -19.27 14.60 10.90
C ASP A 64 -18.37 15.77 10.46
N GLN A 65 -17.07 15.69 10.76
CA GLN A 65 -16.07 16.70 10.38
C GLN A 65 -15.39 16.39 9.07
N PHE A 66 -15.27 15.12 8.72
CA PHE A 66 -14.53 14.65 7.54
C PHE A 66 -15.45 13.85 6.63
N GLN A 67 -15.97 14.50 5.59
CA GLN A 67 -16.87 13.95 4.57
C GLN A 67 -16.22 13.92 3.18
N SER A 68 -15.11 14.62 3.01
CA SER A 68 -14.43 14.79 1.73
C SER A 68 -12.91 14.84 1.90
N TRP A 69 -12.18 14.81 0.80
CA TRP A 69 -10.74 15.05 0.79
C TRP A 69 -10.39 16.48 1.24
N ASP A 70 -11.24 17.45 0.88
CA ASP A 70 -11.01 18.87 1.19
C ASP A 70 -11.20 19.17 2.68
N ASP A 71 -12.09 18.46 3.36
CA ASP A 71 -12.26 18.60 4.81
C ASP A 71 -11.00 18.17 5.58
N ILE A 72 -10.21 17.25 5.00
CA ILE A 72 -8.94 16.80 5.59
C ILE A 72 -7.82 17.81 5.27
N ASN A 73 -7.90 18.52 4.15
CA ASN A 73 -6.87 19.48 3.74
C ASN A 73 -7.01 20.83 4.46
N GLN A 74 -6.87 20.84 5.78
CA GLN A 74 -6.96 22.03 6.62
C GLN A 74 -5.70 22.17 7.47
N SER A 75 -5.25 23.39 7.73
CA SER A 75 -3.99 23.70 8.44
C SER A 75 -3.92 23.19 9.88
N ASN A 76 -5.06 22.93 10.50
CA ASN A 76 -5.20 22.38 11.84
C ASN A 76 -5.36 20.84 11.85
N VAL A 77 -5.40 20.19 10.69
CA VAL A 77 -5.55 18.74 10.57
C VAL A 77 -4.19 18.05 10.45
N VAL A 78 -4.00 17.00 11.22
CA VAL A 78 -2.80 16.14 11.20
C VAL A 78 -3.13 14.84 10.47
N VAL A 79 -2.43 14.57 9.37
CA VAL A 79 -2.56 13.34 8.58
C VAL A 79 -1.36 12.44 8.80
N ALA A 80 -1.57 11.28 9.39
CA ALA A 80 -0.53 10.27 9.58
C ALA A 80 -0.34 9.41 8.33
N VAL A 81 0.90 9.09 8.01
CA VAL A 81 1.29 8.22 6.89
C VAL A 81 2.50 7.37 7.26
N THR A 82 2.66 6.21 6.68
CA THR A 82 3.88 5.41 6.88
C THR A 82 5.02 5.94 6.01
N LEU A 83 6.17 6.17 6.63
CA LEU A 83 7.39 6.65 5.98
C LEU A 83 7.85 5.71 4.87
N GLY A 84 8.25 6.26 3.72
CA GLY A 84 8.77 5.50 2.56
C GLY A 84 7.68 4.88 1.68
N THR A 85 6.40 5.08 1.98
CA THR A 85 5.30 4.59 1.16
C THR A 85 4.94 5.55 0.02
N THR A 86 4.17 5.05 -0.94
CA THR A 86 3.55 5.91 -1.96
C THR A 86 2.54 6.85 -1.35
N GLN A 87 1.85 6.44 -0.29
CA GLN A 87 0.89 7.25 0.45
C GLN A 87 1.54 8.48 1.10
N GLU A 88 2.78 8.37 1.57
CA GLU A 88 3.52 9.55 2.06
C GLU A 88 3.70 10.63 0.98
N MET A 89 4.03 10.21 -0.24
CA MET A 89 4.16 11.15 -1.37
C MET A 89 2.79 11.72 -1.78
N GLN A 90 1.76 10.88 -1.79
CA GLN A 90 0.40 11.27 -2.14
C GLN A 90 -0.19 12.23 -1.12
N ALA A 91 0.05 12.02 0.18
CA ALA A 91 -0.45 12.90 1.23
C ALA A 91 0.01 14.34 1.04
N LYS A 92 1.29 14.53 0.69
CA LYS A 92 1.85 15.88 0.41
C LYS A 92 1.19 16.56 -0.79
N THR A 93 0.68 15.78 -1.73
CA THR A 93 -0.02 16.29 -2.91
C THR A 93 -1.50 16.55 -2.64
N TYR A 94 -2.15 15.67 -1.86
CA TYR A 94 -3.59 15.78 -1.58
C TYR A 94 -3.91 16.78 -0.49
N PHE A 95 -2.98 16.99 0.43
CA PHE A 95 -3.18 17.81 1.61
C PHE A 95 -2.03 18.83 1.78
N PRO A 96 -1.87 19.75 0.80
CA PRO A 96 -0.80 20.77 0.87
C PRO A 96 -0.93 21.70 2.08
N ASP A 97 -2.12 21.87 2.63
CA ASP A 97 -2.38 22.74 3.77
C ASP A 97 -2.36 22.02 5.11
N ALA A 98 -2.54 20.68 5.11
CA ALA A 98 -2.55 19.88 6.34
C ALA A 98 -1.13 19.55 6.84
N GLN A 99 -1.05 19.17 8.09
CA GLN A 99 0.19 18.72 8.72
C GLN A 99 0.43 17.23 8.45
N ILE A 100 1.44 16.90 7.64
CA ILE A 100 1.77 15.51 7.34
C ILE A 100 2.76 14.95 8.37
N LYS A 101 2.34 13.90 9.08
CA LYS A 101 3.13 13.19 10.08
C LYS A 101 3.56 11.82 9.55
N ALA A 102 4.82 11.70 9.12
CA ALA A 102 5.38 10.42 8.68
C ALA A 102 5.82 9.57 9.87
N ILE A 103 5.34 8.33 9.91
CA ILE A 103 5.57 7.36 10.99
C ILE A 103 6.53 6.28 10.51
N GLU A 104 7.62 6.12 11.23
CA GLU A 104 8.64 5.10 10.92
C GLU A 104 8.28 3.77 11.59
N SER A 105 8.44 2.67 10.84
CA SER A 105 8.30 1.30 11.35
C SER A 105 9.25 1.07 12.56
N PRO A 106 8.84 0.30 13.59
CA PRO A 106 7.65 -0.57 13.66
C PRO A 106 6.35 0.13 14.09
N ALA A 107 6.37 1.43 14.41
CA ALA A 107 5.15 2.15 14.72
C ALA A 107 4.23 2.20 13.48
N ARG A 108 2.92 2.27 13.73
CA ARG A 108 1.91 2.27 12.66
C ARG A 108 1.15 3.59 12.68
N ASP A 109 0.97 4.16 11.51
CA ASP A 109 0.29 5.45 11.29
C ASP A 109 -1.17 5.46 11.75
N PHE A 110 -1.94 4.39 11.51
CA PHE A 110 -3.31 4.29 12.01
C PHE A 110 -3.41 4.31 13.55
N GLN A 111 -2.36 3.87 14.26
CA GLN A 111 -2.30 3.96 15.73
C GLN A 111 -2.22 5.40 16.22
N GLU A 112 -1.67 6.31 15.43
CA GLU A 112 -1.68 7.74 15.74
C GLU A 112 -3.11 8.30 15.73
N VAL A 113 -3.96 7.83 14.81
CA VAL A 113 -5.37 8.20 14.76
C VAL A 113 -6.13 7.61 15.95
N LEU A 114 -5.95 6.32 16.25
CA LEU A 114 -6.57 5.67 17.41
C LEU A 114 -6.21 6.37 18.73
N ALA A 115 -4.97 6.84 18.85
CA ALA A 115 -4.49 7.54 20.03
C ALA A 115 -4.84 9.04 20.07
N GLY A 116 -5.51 9.57 19.04
CA GLY A 116 -5.86 10.99 18.94
C GLY A 116 -4.67 11.92 18.71
N ARG A 117 -3.54 11.39 18.20
CA ARG A 117 -2.35 12.17 17.83
C ARG A 117 -2.29 12.54 16.36
N ALA A 118 -3.22 12.03 15.57
CA ALA A 118 -3.52 12.43 14.20
C ALA A 118 -5.05 12.40 14.00
N ASP A 119 -5.54 13.20 13.09
CA ASP A 119 -6.96 13.32 12.80
C ASP A 119 -7.39 12.32 11.71
N ALA A 120 -6.51 12.09 10.76
CA ALA A 120 -6.72 11.15 9.66
C ALA A 120 -5.44 10.38 9.34
N HIS A 121 -5.62 9.29 8.60
CA HIS A 121 -4.59 8.46 8.03
C HIS A 121 -5.00 8.07 6.60
N ILE A 122 -4.08 8.02 5.67
CA ILE A 122 -4.37 7.53 4.32
C ILE A 122 -3.67 6.22 4.04
N THR A 123 -4.40 5.30 3.48
CA THR A 123 -3.90 3.97 3.12
C THR A 123 -4.62 3.40 1.90
N SER A 124 -4.30 2.16 1.54
CA SER A 124 -5.03 1.46 0.49
C SER A 124 -6.45 1.09 0.94
N ASN A 125 -7.37 1.04 -0.02
CA ASN A 125 -8.73 0.58 0.21
C ASN A 125 -8.79 -0.82 0.86
N VAL A 126 -7.84 -1.70 0.55
CA VAL A 126 -7.74 -3.06 1.13
C VAL A 126 -7.33 -3.00 2.60
N GLU A 127 -6.27 -2.27 2.93
CA GLU A 127 -5.85 -2.10 4.32
C GLU A 127 -6.92 -1.37 5.13
N ALA A 128 -7.55 -0.35 4.56
CA ALA A 128 -8.64 0.37 5.18
C ALA A 128 -9.79 -0.57 5.59
N ALA A 129 -10.21 -1.45 4.69
CA ALA A 129 -11.27 -2.44 4.98
C ALA A 129 -10.87 -3.36 6.15
N THR A 130 -9.63 -3.86 6.16
CA THR A 130 -9.12 -4.69 7.26
C THR A 130 -9.05 -3.92 8.58
N LEU A 131 -8.61 -2.67 8.53
CA LEU A 131 -8.48 -1.84 9.74
C LEU A 131 -9.84 -1.53 10.38
N VAL A 132 -10.87 -1.19 9.59
CA VAL A 132 -12.19 -0.90 10.16
C VAL A 132 -12.91 -2.15 10.67
N GLU A 133 -12.57 -3.34 10.16
CA GLU A 133 -13.04 -4.61 10.71
C GLU A 133 -12.36 -4.92 12.04
N THR A 134 -11.06 -4.66 12.14
CA THR A 134 -10.25 -4.97 13.33
C THR A 134 -10.43 -3.94 14.45
N TYR A 135 -10.59 -2.67 14.10
CA TYR A 135 -10.71 -1.53 15.01
C TYR A 135 -12.02 -0.79 14.75
N PRO A 136 -13.12 -1.15 15.47
CA PRO A 136 -14.43 -0.56 15.23
C PRO A 136 -14.53 0.95 15.49
N GLU A 137 -13.53 1.53 16.13
CA GLU A 137 -13.39 2.98 16.34
C GLU A 137 -12.99 3.73 15.06
N LEU A 138 -12.37 3.04 14.10
CA LEU A 138 -11.99 3.61 12.82
C LEU A 138 -13.15 3.56 11.83
N ALA A 139 -13.15 4.49 10.90
CA ALA A 139 -14.05 4.52 9.78
C ALA A 139 -13.36 5.09 8.53
N ILE A 140 -13.76 4.57 7.37
CA ILE A 140 -13.36 5.16 6.08
C ILE A 140 -14.16 6.45 5.90
N VAL A 141 -13.47 7.55 5.58
CA VAL A 141 -14.15 8.81 5.25
C VAL A 141 -14.93 8.60 3.94
N PRO A 142 -16.22 9.02 3.89
CA PRO A 142 -17.10 8.75 2.75
C PRO A 142 -16.79 9.68 1.57
N VAL A 143 -15.55 9.64 1.10
CA VAL A 143 -15.13 10.42 -0.07
C VAL A 143 -15.87 9.96 -1.33
N GLU A 144 -16.13 10.90 -2.25
CA GLU A 144 -16.84 10.61 -3.49
C GLU A 144 -16.12 9.53 -4.32
N GLU A 145 -14.79 9.63 -4.43
CA GLU A 145 -13.96 8.63 -5.11
C GLU A 145 -12.63 8.39 -4.38
N PRO A 146 -12.14 7.14 -4.33
CA PRO A 146 -10.77 6.84 -3.96
C PRO A 146 -9.79 7.51 -4.92
N LYS A 147 -8.64 7.96 -4.41
CA LYS A 147 -7.61 8.60 -5.25
C LYS A 147 -6.50 7.62 -5.65
N SER A 148 -5.78 7.99 -6.71
CA SER A 148 -4.59 7.29 -7.22
C SER A 148 -4.77 5.78 -7.36
N PRO A 149 -5.62 5.31 -8.27
CA PRO A 149 -5.64 3.90 -8.61
C PRO A 149 -4.23 3.45 -9.01
N THR A 150 -3.64 2.59 -8.19
CA THR A 150 -2.22 2.20 -8.33
C THR A 150 -2.11 0.70 -8.50
N PRO A 151 -1.52 0.21 -9.61
CA PRO A 151 -1.20 -1.19 -9.78
C PRO A 151 -0.18 -1.66 -8.72
N LEU A 152 -0.39 -2.86 -8.20
CA LEU A 152 0.59 -3.59 -7.39
C LEU A 152 1.39 -4.54 -8.26
N ALA A 153 2.68 -4.57 -8.02
CA ALA A 153 3.61 -5.50 -8.64
C ALA A 153 4.65 -5.95 -7.62
N TRP A 154 5.53 -6.83 -7.99
CA TRP A 154 6.67 -7.24 -7.17
C TRP A 154 7.91 -6.49 -7.61
N LEU A 155 8.70 -6.03 -6.64
CA LEU A 155 10.04 -5.49 -6.89
C LEU A 155 11.02 -6.65 -7.02
N ILE A 156 11.89 -6.56 -8.00
CA ILE A 156 12.95 -7.52 -8.34
C ILE A 156 14.19 -6.71 -8.71
N ASP A 157 15.35 -7.33 -8.68
CA ASP A 157 16.56 -6.68 -9.24
C ASP A 157 16.34 -6.35 -10.72
N GLN A 158 16.65 -5.12 -11.11
CA GLN A 158 16.45 -4.65 -12.48
C GLN A 158 17.34 -5.35 -13.50
N ASP A 159 18.47 -5.88 -13.08
CA ASP A 159 19.45 -6.55 -13.95
C ASP A 159 19.13 -8.04 -14.12
N ASP A 160 18.21 -8.61 -13.33
CA ASP A 160 17.75 -10.00 -13.49
C ASP A 160 16.53 -10.11 -14.41
N GLN A 161 16.74 -9.87 -15.69
CA GLN A 161 15.66 -9.97 -16.68
C GLN A 161 15.10 -11.39 -16.82
N VAL A 162 15.89 -12.43 -16.55
CA VAL A 162 15.43 -13.82 -16.61
C VAL A 162 14.41 -14.09 -15.51
N TRP A 163 14.70 -13.63 -14.30
CA TRP A 163 13.78 -13.74 -13.17
C TRP A 163 12.51 -12.91 -13.36
N ILE A 164 12.63 -11.67 -13.85
CA ILE A 164 11.49 -10.82 -14.19
C ILE A 164 10.58 -11.52 -15.21
N ASN A 165 11.15 -12.09 -16.28
CA ASN A 165 10.40 -12.79 -17.32
C ASN A 165 9.70 -14.04 -16.78
N TYR A 166 10.39 -14.82 -15.95
CA TYR A 166 9.80 -16.01 -15.32
C TYR A 166 8.56 -15.65 -14.50
N ILE A 167 8.68 -14.64 -13.62
CA ILE A 167 7.57 -14.21 -12.78
C ILE A 167 6.44 -13.61 -13.62
N ASN A 168 6.74 -12.86 -14.67
CA ASN A 168 5.73 -12.31 -15.56
C ASN A 168 4.94 -13.41 -16.28
N HIS A 169 5.62 -14.43 -16.80
CA HIS A 169 4.93 -15.58 -17.41
C HIS A 169 4.09 -16.35 -16.38
N TRP A 170 4.59 -16.49 -15.14
CA TRP A 170 3.83 -17.09 -14.04
C TRP A 170 2.57 -16.28 -13.72
N ILE A 171 2.68 -14.94 -13.63
CA ILE A 171 1.52 -14.06 -13.41
C ILE A 171 0.48 -14.23 -14.52
N GLU A 172 0.88 -14.22 -15.79
CA GLU A 172 -0.03 -14.39 -16.94
C GLU A 172 -0.73 -15.75 -16.88
N LEU A 173 0.02 -16.83 -16.63
CA LEU A 173 -0.56 -18.17 -16.50
C LEU A 173 -1.57 -18.23 -15.35
N LYS A 174 -1.22 -17.68 -14.18
CA LYS A 174 -2.08 -17.70 -13.00
C LYS A 174 -3.33 -16.82 -13.16
N LYS A 175 -3.24 -15.70 -13.89
CA LYS A 175 -4.41 -14.92 -14.28
C LYS A 175 -5.36 -15.75 -15.16
N ALA A 176 -4.84 -16.38 -16.20
CA ALA A 176 -5.62 -17.22 -17.11
C ALA A 176 -6.31 -18.39 -16.39
N GLN A 177 -5.72 -18.90 -15.30
CA GLN A 177 -6.26 -19.97 -14.46
C GLN A 177 -7.25 -19.49 -13.38
N GLY A 178 -7.53 -18.20 -13.26
CA GLY A 178 -8.41 -17.64 -12.23
C GLY A 178 -7.83 -17.70 -10.80
N PHE A 179 -6.51 -17.91 -10.67
CA PHE A 179 -5.86 -18.04 -9.36
C PHE A 179 -5.99 -16.75 -8.53
N PHE A 180 -5.78 -15.58 -9.14
CA PHE A 180 -5.90 -14.31 -8.44
C PHE A 180 -7.35 -14.01 -8.06
N ASP A 181 -8.33 -14.34 -8.91
CA ASP A 181 -9.75 -14.21 -8.60
C ASP A 181 -10.15 -15.10 -7.41
N GLY A 182 -9.61 -16.31 -7.36
CA GLY A 182 -9.77 -17.21 -6.22
C GLY A 182 -9.20 -16.64 -4.92
N LEU A 183 -8.02 -15.99 -4.98
CA LEU A 183 -7.43 -15.32 -3.82
C LEU A 183 -8.23 -14.09 -3.40
N MET A 184 -8.68 -13.27 -4.34
CA MET A 184 -9.52 -12.11 -4.05
C MET A 184 -10.82 -12.53 -3.33
N ASN A 185 -11.47 -13.57 -3.81
CA ASN A 185 -12.67 -14.11 -3.15
C ASN A 185 -12.36 -14.65 -1.74
N LYS A 186 -11.26 -15.42 -1.61
CA LYS A 186 -10.86 -16.00 -0.32
C LYS A 186 -10.60 -14.94 0.76
N TRP A 187 -10.01 -13.82 0.37
CA TRP A 187 -9.59 -12.76 1.28
C TRP A 187 -10.55 -11.57 1.28
N ASN A 188 -11.72 -11.70 0.64
CA ASN A 188 -12.72 -10.63 0.49
C ASN A 188 -12.13 -9.31 -0.05
N LEU A 189 -11.18 -9.43 -0.96
CA LEU A 189 -10.55 -8.28 -1.61
C LEU A 189 -11.41 -7.84 -2.79
N LYS A 190 -11.86 -6.59 -2.78
CA LYS A 190 -12.59 -6.01 -3.92
C LYS A 190 -11.59 -5.33 -4.84
N SER A 191 -11.56 -5.74 -6.11
CA SER A 191 -10.93 -4.95 -7.17
C SER A 191 -11.68 -3.63 -7.34
N LEU A 192 -10.95 -2.58 -7.66
CA LEU A 192 -11.52 -1.30 -8.07
C LEU A 192 -11.87 -1.34 -9.55
#